data_d2eb33cc62cb6f30d4c1c0d80a5c1e8c
#
_entry.id   d2eb33cc62cb6f30d4c1c0d80a5c1e8c
#
_cell.length_a   1.000
_cell.length_b   1.000
_cell.length_c   1.000
_cell.angle_alpha   90.00
_cell.angle_beta   90.00
_cell.angle_gamma   90.00
#
_symmetry.space_group_name_H-M   'P 1'
#
loop_
_entity.id
_entity.type
_entity.pdbx_description
1 polymer ?
#
loop_
_entity_poly.entity_id
_entity_poly.type
_entity_poly.pdbx_seq_one_letter_code
_entity_poly.pdbx_strand_id
1 'polypeptide(L)'
;MNTQMTPALLEPWALPTAGKIQEIATREGIDAATTQLYQSVSESPQHGAFIRRVDEISTRTPPRKWQAGAPLIIVPGAFYRENPRSGADGRLLREQAERLDCPTGIIPIVSCGTLKQNARIICDWLLDQGQPVILASLSKGGADVKMALAEPDAAEAFKNVAAWVNLCGILNGTPMAEWLLSRNPAALLNRLYYTFRGQGLGFLRDLGYGPGRPLDCALQLPHHIRMVTIAGFPLREHLSSALARRCHRRLTYLGPNDGSLVLSDVCALPGLLYPIWGADHYLRPQTDVNQLVLSILQYLDEELQWRLCPQS
;
A
#
# COMPACT_ATOMS: atom_id res chain seq x y z
N MET A 1 40.35 25.46 -28.93
CA MET A 1 39.61 24.20 -28.88
C MET A 1 39.10 24.05 -27.42
N ASN A 2 37.88 24.51 -27.17
CA ASN A 2 37.22 24.35 -25.87
C ASN A 2 36.37 23.12 -25.92
N THR A 3 36.83 22.03 -25.32
CA THR A 3 36.04 20.83 -25.12
C THR A 3 35.12 21.05 -23.93
N GLN A 4 33.89 21.48 -24.19
CA GLN A 4 32.82 21.44 -23.19
C GLN A 4 32.54 19.99 -22.83
N MET A 5 32.98 19.58 -21.63
CA MET A 5 32.49 18.34 -21.02
C MET A 5 31.00 18.53 -20.73
N THR A 6 30.18 17.85 -21.52
CA THR A 6 28.75 17.64 -21.20
C THR A 6 28.67 16.90 -19.87
N PRO A 7 27.94 17.41 -18.85
CA PRO A 7 27.75 16.64 -17.63
C PRO A 7 27.06 15.32 -18.02
N ALA A 8 27.66 14.20 -17.64
CA ALA A 8 27.03 12.91 -17.72
C ALA A 8 25.71 13.00 -16.95
N LEU A 9 24.59 12.89 -17.66
CA LEU A 9 23.28 12.70 -17.07
C LEU A 9 23.40 11.45 -16.19
N LEU A 10 23.35 11.64 -14.87
CA LEU A 10 23.25 10.52 -13.94
C LEU A 10 22.05 9.69 -14.39
N GLU A 11 22.30 8.47 -14.83
CA GLU A 11 21.25 7.50 -15.13
C GLU A 11 20.26 7.50 -13.96
N PRO A 12 18.95 7.59 -14.20
CA PRO A 12 17.99 7.56 -13.11
C PRO A 12 18.19 6.24 -12.36
N TRP A 13 18.36 6.31 -11.03
CA TRP A 13 18.51 5.14 -10.16
C TRP A 13 17.34 4.18 -10.39
N ALA A 14 17.59 3.07 -11.03
CA ALA A 14 16.57 2.06 -11.29
C ALA A 14 16.65 0.96 -10.24
N LEU A 15 15.50 0.67 -9.60
CA LEU A 15 15.38 -0.52 -8.76
C LEU A 15 15.56 -1.78 -9.61
N PRO A 16 16.03 -2.89 -9.02
CA PRO A 16 16.18 -4.15 -9.75
C PRO A 16 14.87 -4.57 -10.40
N THR A 17 14.93 -4.98 -11.67
CA THR A 17 13.75 -5.50 -12.38
C THR A 17 13.24 -6.79 -11.74
N ALA A 18 11.94 -7.10 -11.91
CA ALA A 18 11.36 -8.35 -11.44
C ALA A 18 12.13 -9.58 -11.94
N GLY A 19 12.60 -9.57 -13.21
CA GLY A 19 13.42 -10.64 -13.77
C GLY A 19 14.76 -10.82 -13.05
N LYS A 20 15.45 -9.73 -12.70
CA LYS A 20 16.70 -9.79 -11.94
C LYS A 20 16.50 -10.34 -10.53
N ILE A 21 15.46 -9.91 -9.85
CA ILE A 21 15.10 -10.41 -8.53
C ILE A 21 14.72 -11.89 -8.58
N GLN A 22 14.01 -12.32 -9.62
CA GLN A 22 13.68 -13.73 -9.83
C GLN A 22 14.92 -14.60 -10.09
N GLU A 23 15.90 -14.09 -10.84
CA GLU A 23 17.20 -14.76 -11.04
C GLU A 23 17.92 -15.00 -9.70
N ILE A 24 17.96 -13.98 -8.83
CA ILE A 24 18.56 -14.08 -7.50
C ILE A 24 17.78 -15.09 -6.63
N ALA A 25 16.45 -15.03 -6.65
CA ALA A 25 15.60 -15.96 -5.90
C ALA A 25 15.84 -17.42 -6.33
N THR A 26 16.09 -17.66 -7.61
CA THR A 26 16.38 -18.99 -8.15
C THR A 26 17.78 -19.48 -7.77
N ARG A 27 18.78 -18.60 -7.79
CA ARG A 27 20.18 -18.95 -7.52
C ARG A 27 20.53 -19.01 -6.03
N GLU A 28 20.04 -18.05 -5.27
CA GLU A 28 20.46 -17.80 -3.88
C GLU A 28 19.32 -17.98 -2.85
N GLY A 29 18.11 -18.17 -3.36
CA GLY A 29 16.91 -18.35 -2.54
C GLY A 29 16.13 -17.07 -2.31
N ILE A 30 14.86 -17.26 -1.84
CA ILE A 30 13.90 -16.18 -1.70
C ILE A 30 14.31 -15.12 -0.66
N ASP A 31 14.97 -15.56 0.42
CA ASP A 31 15.38 -14.66 1.50
C ASP A 31 16.50 -13.72 1.03
N ALA A 32 17.47 -14.23 0.24
CA ALA A 32 18.51 -13.41 -0.37
C ALA A 32 17.92 -12.38 -1.34
N ALA A 33 16.98 -12.80 -2.20
CA ALA A 33 16.30 -11.90 -3.14
C ALA A 33 15.49 -10.82 -2.39
N THR A 34 14.83 -11.17 -1.27
CA THR A 34 14.09 -10.22 -0.44
C THR A 34 15.04 -9.20 0.20
N THR A 35 16.16 -9.67 0.74
CA THR A 35 17.19 -8.80 1.34
C THR A 35 17.74 -7.80 0.33
N GLN A 36 18.09 -8.27 -0.86
CA GLN A 36 18.63 -7.40 -1.90
C GLN A 36 17.61 -6.38 -2.39
N LEU A 37 16.35 -6.78 -2.55
CA LEU A 37 15.29 -5.85 -2.95
C LEU A 37 15.07 -4.78 -1.87
N TYR A 38 15.02 -5.18 -0.60
CA TYR A 38 14.91 -4.26 0.54
C TYR A 38 16.07 -3.25 0.56
N GLN A 39 17.32 -3.72 0.43
CA GLN A 39 18.50 -2.87 0.39
C GLN A 39 18.45 -1.89 -0.78
N SER A 40 18.08 -2.36 -1.97
CA SER A 40 17.96 -1.51 -3.16
C SER A 40 16.94 -0.39 -2.97
N VAL A 41 15.80 -0.67 -2.30
CA VAL A 41 14.80 0.35 -1.96
C VAL A 41 15.38 1.34 -0.94
N SER A 42 15.98 0.84 0.13
CA SER A 42 16.49 1.66 1.24
C SER A 42 17.66 2.56 0.84
N GLU A 43 18.47 2.12 -0.13
CA GLU A 43 19.64 2.85 -0.63
C GLU A 43 19.31 3.75 -1.84
N SER A 44 18.13 3.61 -2.44
CA SER A 44 17.74 4.42 -3.58
C SER A 44 17.68 5.91 -3.20
N PRO A 45 18.08 6.83 -4.07
CA PRO A 45 18.07 8.26 -3.75
C PRO A 45 16.69 8.75 -3.29
N GLN A 46 15.64 8.33 -3.99
CA GLN A 46 14.27 8.78 -3.73
C GLN A 46 13.69 8.17 -2.45
N HIS A 47 13.66 6.83 -2.37
CA HIS A 47 13.05 6.16 -1.22
C HIS A 47 13.93 6.27 0.03
N GLY A 48 15.26 6.17 -0.11
CA GLY A 48 16.19 6.27 1.01
C GLY A 48 16.17 7.66 1.67
N ALA A 49 16.03 8.75 0.90
CA ALA A 49 15.87 10.09 1.48
C ALA A 49 14.54 10.19 2.28
N PHE A 50 13.46 9.63 1.75
CA PHE A 50 12.17 9.56 2.44
C PHE A 50 12.25 8.73 3.72
N ILE A 51 12.83 7.53 3.66
CA ILE A 51 13.01 6.63 4.81
C ILE A 51 13.77 7.35 5.92
N ARG A 52 14.94 7.92 5.60
CA ARG A 52 15.74 8.68 6.59
C ARG A 52 14.94 9.82 7.22
N ARG A 53 14.14 10.56 6.41
CA ARG A 53 13.32 11.65 6.94
C ARG A 53 12.25 11.15 7.91
N VAL A 54 11.57 10.05 7.58
CA VAL A 54 10.58 9.41 8.47
C VAL A 54 11.25 8.92 9.76
N ASP A 55 12.43 8.31 9.66
CA ASP A 55 13.21 7.83 10.81
C ASP A 55 13.66 8.99 11.72
N GLU A 56 14.12 10.11 11.15
CA GLU A 56 14.42 11.33 11.90
C GLU A 56 13.18 11.87 12.65
N ILE A 57 12.02 11.89 11.98
CA ILE A 57 10.77 12.31 12.61
C ILE A 57 10.41 11.37 13.77
N SER A 58 10.67 10.08 13.64
CA SER A 58 10.34 9.08 14.67
C SER A 58 11.04 9.32 16.01
N THR A 59 12.16 10.02 16.00
CA THR A 59 12.91 10.36 17.22
C THR A 59 12.37 11.58 17.96
N ARG A 60 11.43 12.32 17.38
CA ARG A 60 10.89 13.55 17.97
C ARG A 60 9.89 13.23 19.09
N THR A 61 10.10 13.87 20.23
CA THR A 61 9.23 13.74 21.41
C THR A 61 9.01 15.10 22.08
N PRO A 62 7.78 15.58 22.25
CA PRO A 62 6.50 15.01 21.80
C PRO A 62 6.30 15.14 20.27
N PRO A 63 5.38 14.35 19.69
CA PRO A 63 5.02 14.50 18.27
C PRO A 63 4.36 15.87 18.04
N ARG A 64 4.61 16.44 16.85
CA ARG A 64 4.03 17.72 16.46
C ARG A 64 2.54 17.55 16.15
N LYS A 65 1.70 18.49 16.56
CA LYS A 65 0.27 18.50 16.25
C LYS A 65 0.02 18.76 14.76
N TRP A 66 -1.07 18.20 14.23
CA TRP A 66 -1.49 18.32 12.86
C TRP A 66 -1.78 19.77 12.46
N GLN A 67 -1.25 20.23 11.34
CA GLN A 67 -1.38 21.62 10.87
C GLN A 67 -1.85 21.73 9.41
N ALA A 68 -1.78 20.66 8.62
CA ALA A 68 -2.18 20.70 7.21
C ALA A 68 -3.69 20.91 7.01
N GLY A 69 -4.51 20.77 8.05
CA GLY A 69 -5.95 20.98 8.01
C GLY A 69 -6.74 19.89 7.25
N ALA A 70 -6.07 19.06 6.45
CA ALA A 70 -6.71 18.00 5.69
C ALA A 70 -7.00 16.77 6.59
N PRO A 71 -8.23 16.25 6.66
CA PRO A 71 -8.56 15.05 7.41
C PRO A 71 -7.98 13.79 6.76
N LEU A 72 -7.69 12.76 7.59
CA LEU A 72 -7.31 11.43 7.14
C LEU A 72 -8.55 10.57 6.89
N ILE A 73 -8.78 10.18 5.65
CA ILE A 73 -9.95 9.42 5.22
C ILE A 73 -9.56 7.99 4.88
N ILE A 74 -10.12 7.04 5.60
CA ILE A 74 -9.81 5.63 5.46
C ILE A 74 -10.65 4.98 4.35
N VAL A 75 -9.99 4.25 3.44
CA VAL A 75 -10.59 3.28 2.54
C VAL A 75 -10.26 1.88 3.08
N PRO A 76 -11.21 1.20 3.74
CA PRO A 76 -10.95 -0.02 4.48
C PRO A 76 -10.53 -1.19 3.58
N GLY A 77 -9.89 -2.18 4.19
CA GLY A 77 -9.63 -3.47 3.55
C GLY A 77 -10.85 -4.40 3.55
N ALA A 78 -10.70 -5.57 2.91
CA ALA A 78 -11.73 -6.60 2.92
C ALA A 78 -12.05 -7.06 4.35
N PHE A 79 -13.31 -7.43 4.58
CA PHE A 79 -13.82 -7.97 5.86
C PHE A 79 -13.70 -7.01 7.05
N TYR A 80 -13.57 -5.71 6.83
CA TYR A 80 -13.41 -4.75 7.92
C TYR A 80 -14.62 -4.68 8.86
N ARG A 81 -15.84 -4.96 8.37
CA ARG A 81 -17.06 -5.03 9.19
C ARG A 81 -17.20 -6.38 9.89
N GLU A 82 -16.93 -7.46 9.17
CA GLU A 82 -17.12 -8.85 9.63
C GLU A 82 -16.01 -9.31 10.58
N ASN A 83 -14.81 -8.71 10.47
CA ASN A 83 -13.66 -9.02 11.31
C ASN A 83 -12.95 -7.75 11.83
N PRO A 84 -13.56 -6.99 12.77
CA PRO A 84 -12.97 -5.75 13.31
C PRO A 84 -11.59 -5.95 13.95
N ARG A 85 -11.26 -7.18 14.37
CA ARG A 85 -9.95 -7.49 14.98
C ARG A 85 -8.82 -7.57 13.96
N SER A 86 -9.13 -7.60 12.66
CA SER A 86 -8.11 -7.63 11.61
C SER A 86 -7.34 -6.31 11.46
N GLY A 87 -7.90 -5.19 11.93
CA GLY A 87 -7.37 -3.85 11.71
C GLY A 87 -7.65 -3.32 10.29
N ALA A 88 -8.40 -4.05 9.46
CA ALA A 88 -8.74 -3.66 8.09
C ALA A 88 -9.63 -2.40 8.02
N ASP A 89 -10.23 -1.99 9.14
CA ASP A 89 -10.96 -0.73 9.32
C ASP A 89 -10.05 0.50 9.48
N GLY A 90 -8.72 0.32 9.45
CA GLY A 90 -7.75 1.40 9.61
C GLY A 90 -7.62 1.92 11.04
N ARG A 91 -8.02 1.15 12.05
CA ARG A 91 -7.95 1.57 13.46
C ARG A 91 -6.56 2.07 13.84
N LEU A 92 -5.50 1.37 13.44
CA LEU A 92 -4.12 1.79 13.69
C LEU A 92 -3.85 3.20 13.17
N LEU A 93 -4.24 3.49 11.94
CA LEU A 93 -4.05 4.81 11.32
C LEU A 93 -4.84 5.90 12.06
N ARG A 94 -6.10 5.61 12.42
CA ARG A 94 -6.97 6.55 13.13
C ARG A 94 -6.45 6.86 14.53
N GLU A 95 -6.03 5.86 15.30
CA GLU A 95 -5.44 6.04 16.63
C GLU A 95 -4.17 6.92 16.59
N GLN A 96 -3.33 6.77 15.55
CA GLN A 96 -2.16 7.63 15.40
C GLN A 96 -2.52 9.05 14.93
N ALA A 97 -3.52 9.20 14.06
CA ALA A 97 -4.04 10.50 13.64
C ALA A 97 -4.65 11.28 14.82
N GLU A 98 -5.41 10.60 15.69
CA GLU A 98 -5.96 11.19 16.92
C GLU A 98 -4.87 11.73 17.85
N ARG A 99 -3.73 11.05 17.99
CA ARG A 99 -2.58 11.55 18.76
C ARG A 99 -2.02 12.88 18.25
N LEU A 100 -2.20 13.14 16.96
CA LEU A 100 -1.80 14.37 16.28
C LEU A 100 -2.91 15.44 16.27
N ASP A 101 -4.10 15.16 16.77
CA ASP A 101 -5.33 15.96 16.61
C ASP A 101 -5.76 16.08 15.11
N CYS A 102 -5.41 15.10 14.27
CA CYS A 102 -5.83 15.03 12.87
C CYS A 102 -7.25 14.42 12.80
N PRO A 103 -8.22 15.13 12.20
CA PRO A 103 -9.56 14.58 12.01
C PRO A 103 -9.53 13.34 11.12
N THR A 104 -10.38 12.35 11.43
CA THR A 104 -10.45 11.11 10.65
C THR A 104 -11.87 10.80 10.18
N GLY A 105 -11.97 10.12 9.03
CA GLY A 105 -13.21 9.61 8.48
C GLY A 105 -13.01 8.25 7.82
N ILE A 106 -14.11 7.59 7.46
CA ILE A 106 -14.10 6.30 6.74
C ILE A 106 -15.08 6.39 5.58
N ILE A 107 -14.63 6.06 4.36
CA ILE A 107 -15.54 5.90 3.23
C ILE A 107 -16.34 4.60 3.45
N PRO A 108 -17.68 4.65 3.42
CA PRO A 108 -18.55 3.52 3.77
C PRO A 108 -18.68 2.50 2.62
N ILE A 109 -17.54 2.01 2.11
CA ILE A 109 -17.53 1.00 1.05
C ILE A 109 -18.18 -0.32 1.51
N VAL A 110 -18.59 -1.15 0.55
CA VAL A 110 -19.08 -2.49 0.83
C VAL A 110 -17.90 -3.40 1.14
N SER A 111 -17.88 -4.00 2.33
CA SER A 111 -16.73 -4.74 2.89
C SER A 111 -16.20 -5.83 1.94
N CYS A 112 -17.12 -6.64 1.37
CA CYS A 112 -16.82 -7.67 0.37
C CYS A 112 -17.40 -7.30 -1.01
N GLY A 113 -17.59 -6.02 -1.29
CA GLY A 113 -18.09 -5.51 -2.57
C GLY A 113 -17.09 -5.70 -3.71
N THR A 114 -17.59 -5.70 -4.95
CA THR A 114 -16.75 -5.70 -6.15
C THR A 114 -15.94 -4.40 -6.23
N LEU A 115 -14.82 -4.44 -6.94
CA LEU A 115 -13.98 -3.25 -7.14
C LEU A 115 -14.77 -2.14 -7.85
N LYS A 116 -15.58 -2.49 -8.86
CA LYS A 116 -16.43 -1.52 -9.58
C LYS A 116 -17.44 -0.84 -8.65
N GLN A 117 -18.11 -1.61 -7.78
CA GLN A 117 -19.06 -1.06 -6.82
C GLN A 117 -18.40 -0.09 -5.86
N ASN A 118 -17.26 -0.48 -5.30
CA ASN A 118 -16.54 0.35 -4.33
C ASN A 118 -15.86 1.56 -4.99
N ALA A 119 -15.36 1.41 -6.21
CA ALA A 119 -14.82 2.53 -7.00
C ALA A 119 -15.87 3.65 -7.14
N ARG A 120 -17.11 3.29 -7.48
CA ARG A 120 -18.20 4.28 -7.59
C ARG A 120 -18.50 4.95 -6.25
N ILE A 121 -18.59 4.17 -5.14
CA ILE A 121 -18.81 4.73 -3.80
C ILE A 121 -17.68 5.72 -3.42
N ILE A 122 -16.42 5.39 -3.77
CA ILE A 122 -15.28 6.26 -3.49
C ILE A 122 -15.39 7.56 -4.29
N CYS A 123 -15.67 7.49 -5.59
CA CYS A 123 -15.83 8.68 -6.43
C CYS A 123 -16.98 9.56 -5.93
N ASP A 124 -18.16 8.98 -5.68
CA ASP A 124 -19.33 9.72 -5.19
C ASP A 124 -19.01 10.42 -3.86
N TRP A 125 -18.35 9.71 -2.93
CA TRP A 125 -17.97 10.28 -1.64
C TRP A 125 -16.97 11.44 -1.80
N LEU A 126 -15.97 11.29 -2.68
CA LEU A 126 -14.95 12.31 -2.91
C LEU A 126 -15.51 13.55 -3.61
N LEU A 127 -16.48 13.40 -4.51
CA LEU A 127 -17.15 14.52 -5.18
C LEU A 127 -17.87 15.47 -4.19
N ASP A 128 -18.33 14.92 -3.07
CA ASP A 128 -18.97 15.69 -2.00
C ASP A 128 -17.96 16.43 -1.10
N GLN A 129 -16.64 16.22 -1.29
CA GLN A 129 -15.62 16.87 -0.46
C GLN A 129 -15.24 18.25 -1.01
N GLY A 130 -15.56 19.30 -0.25
CA GLY A 130 -15.18 20.69 -0.58
C GLY A 130 -13.79 21.11 -0.11
N GLN A 131 -13.10 20.28 0.64
CA GLN A 131 -11.81 20.58 1.27
C GLN A 131 -10.78 19.50 0.92
N PRO A 132 -9.45 19.83 0.98
CA PRO A 132 -8.41 18.83 0.80
C PRO A 132 -8.53 17.69 1.79
N VAL A 133 -8.30 16.45 1.32
CA VAL A 133 -8.29 15.23 2.14
C VAL A 133 -7.03 14.40 1.88
N ILE A 134 -6.64 13.59 2.85
CA ILE A 134 -5.63 12.55 2.68
C ILE A 134 -6.37 11.20 2.67
N LEU A 135 -6.21 10.43 1.61
CA LEU A 135 -6.70 9.06 1.58
C LEU A 135 -5.70 8.10 2.24
N ALA A 136 -6.21 7.15 3.00
CA ALA A 136 -5.43 6.02 3.48
C ALA A 136 -6.16 4.71 3.16
N SER A 137 -5.58 3.88 2.31
CA SER A 137 -6.17 2.61 1.89
C SER A 137 -5.43 1.42 2.48
N LEU A 138 -6.16 0.36 2.82
CA LEU A 138 -5.61 -0.87 3.39
C LEU A 138 -5.93 -2.08 2.50
N SER A 139 -4.91 -2.86 2.15
CA SER A 139 -5.07 -4.14 1.44
C SER A 139 -6.00 -4.01 0.21
N LYS A 140 -7.19 -4.66 0.20
CA LYS A 140 -8.20 -4.53 -0.87
C LYS A 140 -8.60 -3.06 -1.12
N GLY A 141 -8.65 -2.22 -0.10
CA GLY A 141 -8.98 -0.79 -0.26
C GLY A 141 -8.05 -0.07 -1.24
N GLY A 142 -6.78 -0.51 -1.37
CA GLY A 142 -5.87 -0.02 -2.41
C GLY A 142 -6.36 -0.33 -3.82
N ALA A 143 -6.87 -1.56 -4.05
CA ALA A 143 -7.47 -1.95 -5.32
C ALA A 143 -8.74 -1.14 -5.62
N ASP A 144 -9.59 -0.89 -4.60
CA ASP A 144 -10.79 -0.08 -4.75
C ASP A 144 -10.44 1.36 -5.17
N VAL A 145 -9.40 1.98 -4.56
CA VAL A 145 -8.90 3.32 -4.95
C VAL A 145 -8.32 3.32 -6.37
N LYS A 146 -7.52 2.31 -6.74
CA LYS A 146 -6.99 2.19 -8.10
C LYS A 146 -8.10 2.15 -9.14
N MET A 147 -9.16 1.39 -8.88
CA MET A 147 -10.31 1.33 -9.79
C MET A 147 -11.12 2.64 -9.79
N ALA A 148 -11.22 3.33 -8.66
CA ALA A 148 -11.84 4.66 -8.60
C ALA A 148 -11.06 5.69 -9.43
N LEU A 149 -9.73 5.63 -9.44
CA LEU A 149 -8.88 6.46 -10.31
C LEU A 149 -9.03 6.15 -11.81
N ALA A 150 -9.61 5.00 -12.18
CA ALA A 150 -9.91 4.64 -13.56
C ALA A 150 -11.36 4.98 -13.99
N GLU A 151 -12.20 5.51 -13.08
CA GLU A 151 -13.57 5.94 -13.43
C GLU A 151 -13.55 7.20 -14.30
N PRO A 152 -14.55 7.41 -15.17
CA PRO A 152 -14.58 8.56 -16.08
C PRO A 152 -14.55 9.93 -15.40
N ASP A 153 -15.08 10.04 -14.19
CA ASP A 153 -15.15 11.26 -13.38
C ASP A 153 -14.03 11.35 -12.33
N ALA A 154 -13.03 10.46 -12.40
CA ALA A 154 -11.93 10.41 -11.44
C ALA A 154 -11.17 11.74 -11.30
N ALA A 155 -10.96 12.47 -12.40
CA ALA A 155 -10.25 13.75 -12.38
C ALA A 155 -10.95 14.77 -11.46
N GLU A 156 -12.27 14.82 -11.50
CA GLU A 156 -13.06 15.70 -10.64
C GLU A 156 -13.18 15.15 -9.22
N ALA A 157 -13.43 13.85 -9.07
CA ALA A 157 -13.55 13.21 -7.75
C ALA A 157 -12.27 13.36 -6.92
N PHE A 158 -11.09 13.15 -7.52
CA PHE A 158 -9.82 13.19 -6.84
C PHE A 158 -9.16 14.58 -6.77
N LYS A 159 -9.79 15.64 -7.27
CA LYS A 159 -9.17 16.99 -7.31
C LYS A 159 -8.75 17.52 -5.94
N ASN A 160 -9.47 17.13 -4.88
CA ASN A 160 -9.20 17.54 -3.51
C ASN A 160 -8.38 16.47 -2.72
N VAL A 161 -7.93 15.39 -3.34
CA VAL A 161 -7.05 14.41 -2.68
C VAL A 161 -5.62 14.93 -2.72
N ALA A 162 -5.09 15.38 -1.59
CA ALA A 162 -3.74 15.93 -1.50
C ALA A 162 -2.65 14.84 -1.42
N ALA A 163 -2.95 13.74 -0.73
CA ALA A 163 -2.05 12.59 -0.59
C ALA A 163 -2.81 11.27 -0.50
N TRP A 164 -2.12 10.17 -0.83
CA TRP A 164 -2.62 8.81 -0.69
C TRP A 164 -1.60 7.93 0.02
N VAL A 165 -1.94 7.47 1.23
CA VAL A 165 -1.19 6.45 1.98
C VAL A 165 -1.74 5.08 1.63
N ASN A 166 -0.93 4.26 0.97
CA ASN A 166 -1.29 2.92 0.55
C ASN A 166 -0.63 1.88 1.47
N LEU A 167 -1.39 1.34 2.43
CA LEU A 167 -0.89 0.39 3.42
C LEU A 167 -1.12 -1.05 2.94
N CYS A 168 -0.07 -1.73 2.50
CA CYS A 168 -0.11 -3.08 1.94
C CYS A 168 -1.23 -3.25 0.88
N GLY A 169 -1.49 -2.21 0.09
CA GLY A 169 -2.61 -2.19 -0.87
C GLY A 169 -2.38 -3.09 -2.07
N ILE A 170 -3.43 -3.82 -2.46
CA ILE A 170 -3.43 -4.79 -3.57
C ILE A 170 -3.69 -4.05 -4.89
N LEU A 171 -2.66 -3.38 -5.45
CA LEU A 171 -2.84 -2.58 -6.66
C LEU A 171 -2.70 -3.37 -7.97
N ASN A 172 -1.94 -4.46 -7.97
CA ASN A 172 -1.70 -5.29 -9.17
C ASN A 172 -2.36 -6.67 -9.07
N GLY A 173 -3.34 -6.80 -8.15
CA GLY A 173 -3.95 -8.08 -7.83
C GLY A 173 -3.13 -8.89 -6.82
N THR A 174 -3.64 -10.08 -6.49
CA THR A 174 -2.97 -11.01 -5.60
C THR A 174 -3.13 -12.45 -6.06
N PRO A 175 -2.03 -13.21 -6.17
CA PRO A 175 -2.11 -14.64 -6.49
C PRO A 175 -2.89 -15.45 -5.44
N MET A 176 -3.05 -14.92 -4.24
CA MET A 176 -3.86 -15.54 -3.18
C MET A 176 -5.35 -15.57 -3.55
N ALA A 177 -5.86 -14.60 -4.31
CA ALA A 177 -7.24 -14.62 -4.79
C ALA A 177 -7.48 -15.82 -5.73
N GLU A 178 -6.55 -16.10 -6.64
CA GLU A 178 -6.64 -17.25 -7.54
C GLU A 178 -6.58 -18.58 -6.79
N TRP A 179 -5.69 -18.67 -5.77
CA TRP A 179 -5.65 -19.85 -4.93
C TRP A 179 -6.97 -20.06 -4.19
N LEU A 180 -7.57 -19.01 -3.62
CA LEU A 180 -8.87 -19.09 -2.96
C LEU A 180 -10.01 -19.51 -3.91
N LEU A 181 -9.90 -19.14 -5.18
CA LEU A 181 -10.88 -19.53 -6.22
C LEU A 181 -10.59 -20.89 -6.84
N SER A 182 -9.43 -21.49 -6.58
CA SER A 182 -9.04 -22.79 -7.13
C SER A 182 -9.92 -23.93 -6.61
N ARG A 183 -9.87 -25.09 -7.28
CA ARG A 183 -10.55 -26.34 -6.88
C ARG A 183 -9.82 -27.09 -5.77
N ASN A 184 -8.76 -26.52 -5.19
CA ASN A 184 -8.05 -27.17 -4.08
C ASN A 184 -9.00 -27.36 -2.88
N PRO A 185 -9.01 -28.54 -2.24
CA PRO A 185 -9.91 -28.83 -1.10
C PRO A 185 -9.78 -27.82 0.06
N ALA A 186 -8.55 -27.36 0.37
CA ALA A 186 -8.35 -26.36 1.41
C ALA A 186 -8.92 -24.98 1.03
N ALA A 187 -8.86 -24.61 -0.26
CA ALA A 187 -9.49 -23.40 -0.76
C ALA A 187 -11.03 -23.51 -0.72
N LEU A 188 -11.56 -24.68 -1.07
CA LEU A 188 -13.00 -24.95 -0.99
C LEU A 188 -13.51 -24.82 0.45
N LEU A 189 -12.82 -25.42 1.42
CA LEU A 189 -13.18 -25.29 2.85
C LEU A 189 -13.16 -23.83 3.32
N ASN A 190 -12.16 -23.06 2.94
CA ASN A 190 -12.12 -21.63 3.26
C ASN A 190 -13.29 -20.87 2.62
N ARG A 191 -13.61 -21.14 1.35
CA ARG A 191 -14.78 -20.52 0.69
C ARG A 191 -16.09 -20.86 1.40
N LEU A 192 -16.30 -22.13 1.74
CA LEU A 192 -17.48 -22.56 2.50
C LEU A 192 -17.55 -21.83 3.86
N TYR A 193 -16.45 -21.76 4.58
CA TYR A 193 -16.37 -21.03 5.85
C TYR A 193 -16.82 -19.57 5.71
N TYR A 194 -16.28 -18.84 4.71
CA TYR A 194 -16.67 -17.44 4.46
C TYR A 194 -18.12 -17.31 4.00
N THR A 195 -18.61 -18.22 3.14
CA THR A 195 -19.99 -18.22 2.67
C THR A 195 -20.98 -18.47 3.83
N PHE A 196 -20.67 -19.42 4.72
CA PHE A 196 -21.49 -19.67 5.90
C PHE A 196 -21.56 -18.48 6.86
N ARG A 197 -20.55 -17.61 6.83
CA ARG A 197 -20.55 -16.34 7.59
C ARG A 197 -21.22 -15.19 6.86
N GLY A 198 -21.93 -15.44 5.77
CA GLY A 198 -22.61 -14.43 4.98
C GLY A 198 -21.66 -13.51 4.19
N GLN A 199 -20.40 -13.91 4.01
CA GLN A 199 -19.39 -13.11 3.34
C GLN A 199 -19.38 -13.39 1.84
N GLY A 200 -19.72 -12.40 1.03
CA GLY A 200 -19.60 -12.49 -0.44
C GLY A 200 -18.14 -12.59 -0.87
N LEU A 201 -17.85 -13.53 -1.79
CA LEU A 201 -16.50 -13.73 -2.31
C LEU A 201 -16.35 -13.26 -3.77
N GLY A 202 -17.34 -12.53 -4.29
CA GLY A 202 -17.34 -12.03 -5.69
C GLY A 202 -16.12 -11.18 -6.00
N PHE A 203 -15.69 -10.34 -5.05
CA PHE A 203 -14.52 -9.48 -5.20
C PHE A 203 -13.19 -10.24 -5.42
N LEU A 204 -13.10 -11.53 -5.03
CA LEU A 204 -11.88 -12.31 -5.26
C LEU A 204 -11.55 -12.46 -6.76
N ARG A 205 -12.57 -12.45 -7.64
CA ARG A 205 -12.34 -12.48 -9.09
C ARG A 205 -11.71 -11.19 -9.57
N ASP A 206 -12.12 -10.08 -8.97
CA ASP A 206 -11.60 -8.75 -9.31
C ASP A 206 -10.15 -8.57 -8.81
N LEU A 207 -9.76 -9.26 -7.73
CA LEU A 207 -8.41 -9.25 -7.19
C LEU A 207 -7.46 -10.26 -7.87
N GLY A 208 -7.88 -10.92 -8.95
CA GLY A 208 -7.02 -11.83 -9.71
C GLY A 208 -5.71 -11.16 -10.14
N TYR A 209 -4.63 -11.95 -10.21
CA TYR A 209 -3.28 -11.51 -10.53
C TYR A 209 -2.88 -11.91 -11.94
N GLY A 210 -2.17 -11.03 -12.64
CA GLY A 210 -1.57 -11.30 -13.96
C GLY A 210 -2.35 -10.74 -15.14
N PRO A 211 -1.88 -11.03 -16.39
CA PRO A 211 -2.41 -10.43 -17.60
C PRO A 211 -3.90 -10.64 -17.81
N GLY A 212 -4.60 -9.60 -18.26
CA GLY A 212 -6.04 -9.61 -18.54
C GLY A 212 -6.93 -9.63 -17.31
N ARG A 213 -6.40 -9.44 -16.11
CA ARG A 213 -7.16 -9.28 -14.87
C ARG A 213 -7.60 -7.82 -14.68
N PRO A 214 -8.65 -7.55 -13.90
CA PRO A 214 -9.15 -6.19 -13.70
C PRO A 214 -8.09 -5.18 -13.23
N LEU A 215 -7.12 -5.61 -12.44
CA LEU A 215 -6.04 -4.79 -11.94
C LEU A 215 -4.77 -4.79 -12.82
N ASP A 216 -4.81 -5.46 -13.98
CA ASP A 216 -3.75 -5.43 -15.01
C ASP A 216 -3.87 -4.15 -15.88
N CYS A 217 -3.95 -3.01 -15.23
CA CYS A 217 -3.96 -1.68 -15.86
C CYS A 217 -2.96 -0.77 -15.16
N ALA A 218 -2.44 0.20 -15.90
CA ALA A 218 -1.57 1.21 -15.29
C ALA A 218 -2.32 2.02 -14.24
N LEU A 219 -1.66 2.35 -13.13
CA LEU A 219 -2.23 3.25 -12.12
C LEU A 219 -2.27 4.68 -12.69
N GLN A 220 -3.46 5.24 -12.82
CA GLN A 220 -3.70 6.61 -13.29
C GLN A 220 -3.61 7.60 -12.12
N LEU A 221 -2.40 7.78 -11.57
CA LEU A 221 -2.20 8.67 -10.41
C LEU A 221 -2.10 10.14 -10.87
N PRO A 222 -3.01 11.05 -10.45
CA PRO A 222 -2.89 12.47 -10.72
C PRO A 222 -1.60 13.06 -10.13
N HIS A 223 -0.93 13.95 -10.87
CA HIS A 223 0.37 14.51 -10.48
C HIS A 223 0.36 15.29 -9.15
N HIS A 224 -0.79 15.85 -8.77
CA HIS A 224 -0.92 16.60 -7.51
C HIS A 224 -1.00 15.68 -6.28
N ILE A 225 -1.32 14.40 -6.46
CA ILE A 225 -1.45 13.45 -5.34
C ILE A 225 -0.09 12.91 -4.94
N ARG A 226 0.31 13.14 -3.69
CA ARG A 226 1.51 12.54 -3.12
C ARG A 226 1.19 11.11 -2.67
N MET A 227 1.72 10.11 -3.35
CA MET A 227 1.53 8.72 -2.96
C MET A 227 2.68 8.23 -2.06
N VAL A 228 2.31 7.59 -0.95
CA VAL A 228 3.23 6.91 -0.02
C VAL A 228 2.73 5.47 0.15
N THR A 229 3.55 4.50 -0.23
CA THR A 229 3.27 3.08 -0.03
C THR A 229 4.04 2.55 1.19
N ILE A 230 3.38 1.77 2.03
CA ILE A 230 3.97 1.05 3.16
C ILE A 230 3.76 -0.44 2.92
N ALA A 231 4.82 -1.24 2.93
CA ALA A 231 4.75 -2.67 2.66
C ALA A 231 5.74 -3.46 3.52
N GLY A 232 5.36 -4.69 3.89
CA GLY A 232 6.22 -5.60 4.63
C GLY A 232 7.21 -6.31 3.73
N PHE A 233 8.45 -6.51 4.23
CA PHE A 233 9.53 -7.24 3.56
C PHE A 233 10.00 -8.37 4.49
N PRO A 234 9.26 -9.51 4.56
CA PRO A 234 9.59 -10.59 5.47
C PRO A 234 10.61 -11.55 4.87
N LEU A 235 11.51 -12.05 5.70
CA LEU A 235 12.18 -13.32 5.48
C LEU A 235 11.32 -14.46 6.06
N ARG A 236 11.60 -15.71 5.67
CA ARG A 236 10.85 -16.87 6.18
C ARG A 236 10.89 -17.00 7.70
N GLU A 237 12.00 -16.63 8.32
CA GLU A 237 12.19 -16.65 9.78
C GLU A 237 11.32 -15.61 10.52
N HIS A 238 11.01 -14.51 9.88
CA HIS A 238 10.17 -13.45 10.45
C HIS A 238 8.70 -13.84 10.57
N LEU A 239 8.24 -14.84 9.78
CA LEU A 239 6.84 -15.22 9.71
C LEU A 239 6.40 -16.01 10.96
N SER A 240 5.77 -15.34 11.90
CA SER A 240 5.41 -15.91 13.21
C SER A 240 4.24 -16.91 13.14
N SER A 241 3.26 -16.70 12.24
CA SER A 241 2.08 -17.57 12.16
C SER A 241 2.20 -18.64 11.09
N ALA A 242 1.57 -19.81 11.34
CA ALA A 242 1.48 -20.89 10.36
C ALA A 242 0.75 -20.43 9.06
N LEU A 243 -0.22 -19.53 9.19
CA LEU A 243 -0.93 -18.95 8.04
C LEU A 243 0.00 -18.08 7.20
N ALA A 244 0.74 -17.14 7.82
CA ALA A 244 1.69 -16.28 7.13
C ALA A 244 2.74 -17.11 6.39
N ARG A 245 3.37 -18.10 7.06
CA ARG A 245 4.32 -19.02 6.42
C ARG A 245 3.74 -19.77 5.23
N ARG A 246 2.49 -20.22 5.32
CA ARG A 246 1.79 -20.93 4.24
C ARG A 246 1.50 -20.00 3.06
N CYS A 247 1.03 -18.79 3.31
CA CYS A 247 0.75 -17.79 2.28
C CYS A 247 2.03 -17.40 1.57
N HIS A 248 3.07 -16.99 2.31
CA HIS A 248 4.38 -16.62 1.76
C HIS A 248 4.94 -17.75 0.87
N ARG A 249 4.97 -19.01 1.37
CA ARG A 249 5.48 -20.16 0.60
C ARG A 249 4.74 -20.39 -0.71
N ARG A 250 3.44 -20.07 -0.78
CA ARG A 250 2.66 -20.21 -2.01
C ARG A 250 3.07 -19.25 -3.11
N LEU A 251 3.62 -18.09 -2.74
CA LEU A 251 3.98 -17.04 -3.67
C LEU A 251 5.47 -17.05 -4.05
N THR A 252 6.30 -17.89 -3.41
CA THR A 252 7.76 -17.90 -3.63
C THR A 252 8.16 -18.13 -5.09
N TYR A 253 7.33 -18.80 -5.89
CA TYR A 253 7.59 -19.00 -7.32
C TYR A 253 7.52 -17.69 -8.14
N LEU A 254 6.90 -16.64 -7.60
CA LEU A 254 6.84 -15.30 -8.19
C LEU A 254 7.94 -14.36 -7.67
N GLY A 255 8.70 -14.79 -6.67
CA GLY A 255 9.76 -13.99 -6.05
C GLY A 255 9.43 -13.53 -4.63
N PRO A 256 10.16 -12.51 -4.13
CA PRO A 256 9.92 -11.88 -2.84
C PRO A 256 8.45 -11.45 -2.68
N ASN A 257 7.88 -11.76 -1.52
CA ASN A 257 6.47 -11.47 -1.26
C ASN A 257 6.19 -11.31 0.24
N ASP A 258 5.12 -10.61 0.59
CA ASP A 258 4.66 -10.42 1.98
C ASP A 258 3.61 -11.46 2.44
N GLY A 259 3.33 -12.46 1.60
CA GLY A 259 2.28 -13.47 1.78
C GLY A 259 0.98 -13.14 1.08
N SER A 260 0.87 -11.96 0.45
CA SER A 260 -0.26 -11.53 -0.38
C SER A 260 0.18 -10.79 -1.64
N LEU A 261 1.19 -9.92 -1.53
CA LEU A 261 1.73 -9.09 -2.61
C LEU A 261 3.06 -9.64 -3.11
N VAL A 262 3.32 -9.49 -4.40
CA VAL A 262 4.64 -9.67 -5.01
C VAL A 262 5.41 -8.35 -4.83
N LEU A 263 6.56 -8.38 -4.15
CA LEU A 263 7.25 -7.15 -3.74
C LEU A 263 7.90 -6.40 -4.91
N SER A 264 8.27 -7.07 -6.00
CA SER A 264 8.71 -6.38 -7.22
C SER A 264 7.62 -5.48 -7.79
N ASP A 265 6.34 -5.90 -7.70
CA ASP A 265 5.21 -5.08 -8.18
C ASP A 265 4.97 -3.89 -7.27
N VAL A 266 5.17 -4.05 -5.96
CA VAL A 266 5.10 -2.95 -4.98
C VAL A 266 6.20 -1.92 -5.25
N CYS A 267 7.42 -2.37 -5.55
CA CYS A 267 8.55 -1.49 -5.87
C CYS A 267 8.38 -0.74 -7.20
N ALA A 268 7.53 -1.23 -8.10
CA ALA A 268 7.22 -0.58 -9.38
C ALA A 268 6.11 0.49 -9.26
N LEU A 269 5.48 0.65 -8.10
CA LEU A 269 4.44 1.66 -7.90
C LEU A 269 5.04 3.08 -7.91
N PRO A 270 4.28 4.07 -8.38
CA PRO A 270 4.72 5.47 -8.31
C PRO A 270 4.76 5.97 -6.87
N GLY A 271 5.48 7.09 -6.67
CA GLY A 271 5.56 7.76 -5.38
C GLY A 271 6.67 7.22 -4.47
N LEU A 272 6.46 7.29 -3.17
CA LEU A 272 7.43 6.92 -2.15
C LEU A 272 7.09 5.56 -1.55
N LEU A 273 8.09 4.75 -1.26
CA LEU A 273 7.93 3.44 -0.62
C LEU A 273 8.70 3.42 0.72
N TYR A 274 8.01 3.05 1.80
CA TYR A 274 8.61 2.69 3.06
C TYR A 274 8.52 1.17 3.26
N PRO A 275 9.63 0.44 3.12
CA PRO A 275 9.67 -1.01 3.33
C PRO A 275 9.84 -1.32 4.81
N ILE A 276 8.95 -2.13 5.40
CA ILE A 276 9.08 -2.58 6.79
C ILE A 276 9.79 -3.91 6.82
N TRP A 277 11.05 -3.91 7.25
CA TRP A 277 11.84 -5.13 7.39
C TRP A 277 11.21 -6.11 8.39
N GLY A 278 11.10 -7.36 7.99
CA GLY A 278 10.58 -8.43 8.85
C GLY A 278 9.07 -8.52 8.97
N ALA A 279 8.30 -7.58 8.40
CA ALA A 279 6.86 -7.59 8.50
C ALA A 279 6.19 -8.36 7.35
N ASP A 280 5.13 -9.13 7.66
CA ASP A 280 4.23 -9.76 6.69
C ASP A 280 3.16 -8.76 6.18
N HIS A 281 2.23 -9.25 5.34
CA HIS A 281 1.12 -8.45 4.79
C HIS A 281 0.23 -7.77 5.86
N TYR A 282 0.21 -8.31 7.08
CA TYR A 282 -0.53 -7.74 8.22
C TYR A 282 0.37 -6.92 9.14
N LEU A 283 1.56 -6.58 8.68
CA LEU A 283 2.59 -5.86 9.43
C LEU A 283 2.95 -6.54 10.76
N ARG A 284 3.15 -7.86 10.72
CA ARG A 284 3.52 -8.70 11.88
C ARG A 284 4.86 -9.39 11.67
N PRO A 285 5.65 -9.64 12.71
CA PRO A 285 5.50 -9.11 14.07
C PRO A 285 5.67 -7.61 14.09
N GLN A 286 4.91 -6.92 14.93
CA GLN A 286 4.96 -5.47 15.02
C GLN A 286 6.20 -5.03 15.78
N THR A 287 7.20 -4.54 15.09
CA THR A 287 8.19 -3.65 15.66
C THR A 287 7.73 -2.23 15.37
N ASP A 288 7.15 -1.60 16.37
CA ASP A 288 6.79 -0.16 16.42
C ASP A 288 6.08 0.45 15.17
N VAL A 289 5.19 -0.34 14.55
CA VAL A 289 4.37 0.14 13.41
C VAL A 289 3.55 1.38 13.80
N ASN A 290 3.16 1.51 15.09
CA ASN A 290 2.45 2.69 15.59
C ASN A 290 3.30 3.95 15.43
N GLN A 291 4.57 3.90 15.86
CA GLN A 291 5.49 5.03 15.75
C GLN A 291 5.79 5.34 14.27
N LEU A 292 5.96 4.32 13.44
CA LEU A 292 6.16 4.51 12.00
C LEU A 292 4.97 5.23 11.35
N VAL A 293 3.74 4.76 11.59
CA VAL A 293 2.53 5.39 11.05
C VAL A 293 2.41 6.84 11.51
N LEU A 294 2.66 7.10 12.81
CA LEU A 294 2.70 8.45 13.36
C LEU A 294 3.71 9.34 12.61
N SER A 295 4.92 8.82 12.37
CA SER A 295 5.99 9.56 11.68
C SER A 295 5.68 9.83 10.22
N ILE A 296 5.04 8.89 9.52
CA ILE A 296 4.60 9.09 8.14
C ILE A 296 3.49 10.14 8.06
N LEU A 297 2.55 10.16 9.02
CA LEU A 297 1.53 11.20 9.08
C LEU A 297 2.17 12.57 9.32
N GLN A 298 3.15 12.68 10.24
CA GLN A 298 3.89 13.93 10.47
C GLN A 298 4.72 14.36 9.25
N TYR A 299 5.33 13.41 8.52
CA TYR A 299 5.99 13.70 7.26
C TYR A 299 5.02 14.32 6.24
N LEU A 300 3.84 13.74 6.10
CA LEU A 300 2.81 14.27 5.19
C LEU A 300 2.29 15.63 5.66
N ASP A 301 2.14 15.86 6.95
CA ASP A 301 1.78 17.16 7.49
C ASP A 301 2.78 18.23 7.08
N GLU A 302 4.08 17.97 7.24
CA GLU A 302 5.15 18.88 6.82
C GLU A 302 5.12 19.14 5.31
N GLU A 303 5.00 18.09 4.48
CA GLU A 303 4.96 18.21 3.02
C GLU A 303 3.74 18.99 2.51
N LEU A 304 2.58 18.80 3.13
CA LEU A 304 1.34 19.46 2.72
C LEU A 304 1.29 20.93 3.15
N GLN A 305 1.87 21.31 4.28
CA GLN A 305 1.97 22.71 4.68
C GLN A 305 2.73 23.53 3.62
N TRP A 306 3.83 22.99 3.09
CA TRP A 306 4.60 23.64 2.01
C TRP A 306 3.78 23.86 0.73
N ARG A 307 2.82 22.97 0.43
CA ARG A 307 2.02 23.04 -0.79
C ARG A 307 0.76 23.88 -0.64
N LEU A 308 0.11 23.82 0.53
CA LEU A 308 -1.16 24.51 0.78
C LEU A 308 -0.98 25.94 1.28
N CYS A 309 0.18 26.26 1.84
CA CYS A 309 0.59 27.61 2.26
C CYS A 309 1.97 27.92 1.68
N PRO A 310 2.13 28.17 0.37
CA PRO A 310 3.41 28.65 -0.16
C PRO A 310 3.76 29.94 0.57
N GLN A 311 4.94 29.97 1.19
CA GLN A 311 5.43 31.18 1.84
C GLN A 311 5.50 32.27 0.77
N SER A 312 4.67 33.29 0.93
CA SER A 312 4.62 34.52 0.14
C SER A 312 5.95 35.29 0.20
#